data_5f1dcfb489322d1412658255d7059006
#
_entry.id   5f1dcfb489322d1412658255d7059006
#
_cell.length_a   1.000
_cell.length_b   1.000
_cell.length_c   1.000
_cell.angle_alpha   90.00
_cell.angle_beta   90.00
_cell.angle_gamma   90.00
#
_symmetry.space_group_name_H-M   'P 1'
#
loop_
_entity.id
_entity.type
_entity.pdbx_description
1 polymer ?
#
loop_
_entity_poly.entity_id
_entity_poly.type
_entity_poly.pdbx_seq_one_letter_code
_entity_poly.pdbx_strand_id
1 'polypeptide(L)'
;VLSRWPIISARVWRLPIGGGVDLARIALGVDLQTPGGPLPVLTTHLSALRDGSWLRQRQVAVLGEALRTLDAGSRRSIVTGDLNATPDADEVRALTGGTSTPHVGMRFVDAWAQTRPAELGRTLDPANPHVSGDVPSGRIDYVLAAAGGAEARGRVRSTELVGVEPVDGVMASDHYGVLARLRC
;
A
#
# COMPACT_ATOMS: atom_id res chain seq x y z
N VAL A 1 -7.40 10.77 0.96
CA VAL A 1 -8.36 9.78 0.41
C VAL A 1 -9.52 10.52 -0.24
N LEU A 2 -9.87 10.14 -1.47
CA LEU A 2 -11.08 10.55 -2.16
C LEU A 2 -11.97 9.32 -2.31
N SER A 3 -13.28 9.46 -2.12
CA SER A 3 -14.22 8.35 -2.21
C SER A 3 -15.55 8.80 -2.81
N ARG A 4 -16.14 7.93 -3.64
CA ARG A 4 -17.53 8.09 -4.09
C ARG A 4 -18.56 7.75 -3.02
N TRP A 5 -18.14 7.00 -1.99
CA TRP A 5 -18.96 6.62 -0.85
C TRP A 5 -18.65 7.53 0.35
N PRO A 6 -19.61 7.75 1.24
CA PRO A 6 -19.39 8.55 2.44
C PRO A 6 -18.20 8.01 3.26
N ILE A 7 -17.34 8.92 3.70
CA ILE A 7 -16.31 8.64 4.71
C ILE A 7 -16.98 8.87 6.06
N ILE A 8 -17.20 7.81 6.84
CA ILE A 8 -17.93 7.88 8.12
C ILE A 8 -17.00 8.03 9.32
N SER A 9 -15.73 7.71 9.17
CA SER A 9 -14.69 7.98 10.18
C SER A 9 -13.34 8.23 9.52
N ALA A 10 -12.47 8.97 10.20
CA ALA A 10 -11.08 9.15 9.81
C ALA A 10 -10.20 9.20 11.06
N ARG A 11 -9.05 8.51 11.01
CA ARG A 11 -8.07 8.46 12.09
C ARG A 11 -6.66 8.54 11.54
N VAL A 12 -5.76 9.18 12.29
CA VAL A 12 -4.36 9.35 11.92
C VAL A 12 -3.47 8.72 12.97
N TRP A 13 -2.52 7.93 12.52
CA TRP A 13 -1.44 7.40 13.36
C TRP A 13 -0.11 7.99 12.91
N ARG A 14 0.65 8.55 13.85
CA ARG A 14 2.02 8.99 13.59
C ARG A 14 2.93 7.79 13.53
N LEU A 15 3.75 7.73 12.49
CA LEU A 15 4.72 6.65 12.32
C LEU A 15 6.06 7.02 12.97
N PRO A 16 6.86 6.04 13.40
CA PRO A 16 8.23 6.26 13.85
C PRO A 16 9.04 7.03 12.81
N ILE A 17 9.90 7.91 13.28
CA ILE A 17 10.78 8.74 12.47
C ILE A 17 12.21 8.25 12.66
N GLY A 18 12.99 8.16 11.57
CA GLY A 18 14.42 7.99 11.62
C GLY A 18 15.11 9.29 12.04
N GLY A 19 16.37 9.19 12.40
CA GLY A 19 17.19 10.38 12.67
C GLY A 19 17.55 11.14 11.40
N GLY A 20 18.00 12.39 11.56
CA GLY A 20 18.55 13.18 10.44
C GLY A 20 17.50 13.77 9.51
N VAL A 21 17.60 13.43 8.22
CA VAL A 21 16.78 14.02 7.15
C VAL A 21 15.45 13.30 6.89
N ASP A 22 15.08 12.31 7.72
CA ASP A 22 13.82 11.58 7.53
C ASP A 22 12.60 12.47 7.78
N LEU A 23 11.57 12.33 6.95
CA LEU A 23 10.35 13.10 7.07
C LEU A 23 9.36 12.44 8.01
N ALA A 24 8.55 13.26 8.69
CA ALA A 24 7.44 12.78 9.49
C ALA A 24 6.42 12.06 8.59
N ARG A 25 6.11 10.81 8.91
CA ARG A 25 5.17 9.97 8.17
C ARG A 25 3.95 9.67 9.03
N ILE A 26 2.84 9.43 8.37
CA ILE A 26 1.59 9.04 9.00
C ILE A 26 0.96 7.85 8.27
N ALA A 27 0.08 7.16 8.98
CA ALA A 27 -0.96 6.33 8.38
C ALA A 27 -2.31 7.03 8.57
N LEU A 28 -3.10 7.11 7.51
CA LEU A 28 -4.46 7.62 7.53
C LEU A 28 -5.42 6.45 7.30
N GLY A 29 -6.24 6.17 8.29
CA GLY A 29 -7.31 5.19 8.17
C GLY A 29 -8.66 5.88 8.04
N VAL A 30 -9.51 5.36 7.15
CA VAL A 30 -10.88 5.80 6.96
C VAL A 30 -11.82 4.60 6.88
N ASP A 31 -13.06 4.79 7.34
CA ASP A 31 -14.14 3.85 7.10
C ASP A 31 -15.07 4.41 6.02
N LEU A 32 -15.25 3.64 4.96
CA LEU A 32 -16.14 3.99 3.85
C LEU A 32 -17.47 3.24 4.01
N GLN A 33 -18.60 3.94 3.88
CA GLN A 33 -19.93 3.33 3.85
C GLN A 33 -20.24 2.85 2.43
N THR A 34 -19.87 1.61 2.11
CA THR A 34 -20.15 1.01 0.80
C THR A 34 -21.50 0.27 0.78
N PRO A 35 -22.07 -0.02 -0.40
CA PRO A 35 -23.27 -0.88 -0.50
C PRO A 35 -23.10 -2.27 0.12
N GLY A 36 -21.86 -2.80 0.13
CA GLY A 36 -21.50 -4.07 0.77
C GLY A 36 -21.21 -3.96 2.28
N GLY A 37 -21.49 -2.80 2.90
CA GLY A 37 -21.19 -2.49 4.29
C GLY A 37 -19.89 -1.70 4.48
N PRO A 38 -19.48 -1.47 5.73
CA PRO A 38 -18.26 -0.70 6.04
C PRO A 38 -17.01 -1.32 5.39
N LEU A 39 -16.20 -0.46 4.80
CA LEU A 39 -14.92 -0.82 4.19
C LEU A 39 -13.80 0.02 4.79
N PRO A 40 -12.99 -0.56 5.68
CA PRO A 40 -11.80 0.10 6.20
C PRO A 40 -10.72 0.25 5.12
N VAL A 41 -10.18 1.45 4.97
CA VAL A 41 -9.05 1.74 4.08
C VAL A 41 -7.96 2.44 4.86
N LEU A 42 -6.75 1.91 4.81
CA LEU A 42 -5.55 2.51 5.39
C LEU A 42 -4.62 2.95 4.26
N THR A 43 -4.19 4.20 4.27
CA THR A 43 -3.17 4.69 3.33
C THR A 43 -1.98 5.25 4.08
N THR A 44 -0.80 5.08 3.51
CA THR A 44 0.46 5.53 4.12
C THR A 44 1.50 5.84 3.06
N HIS A 45 2.57 6.52 3.48
CA HIS A 45 3.82 6.67 2.76
C HIS A 45 4.94 6.43 3.76
N LEU A 46 5.63 5.29 3.64
CA LEU A 46 6.70 4.91 4.56
C LEU A 46 7.99 5.69 4.30
N SER A 47 8.97 5.54 5.19
CA SER A 47 10.25 6.22 5.08
C SER A 47 10.98 5.90 3.77
N ALA A 48 11.48 6.94 3.10
CA ALA A 48 12.26 6.84 1.86
C ALA A 48 13.76 6.64 2.09
N LEU A 49 14.20 6.47 3.34
CA LEU A 49 15.62 6.21 3.63
C LEU A 49 16.09 4.94 2.93
N ARG A 50 17.19 5.01 2.14
CA ARG A 50 17.74 3.86 1.40
C ARG A 50 17.96 2.66 2.32
N ASP A 51 18.69 2.84 3.41
CA ASP A 51 18.98 1.79 4.40
C ASP A 51 17.93 1.74 5.51
N GLY A 52 16.70 2.18 5.19
CA GLY A 52 15.60 2.39 6.14
C GLY A 52 14.70 1.18 6.39
N SER A 53 15.06 -0.03 5.93
CA SER A 53 14.21 -1.22 6.14
C SER A 53 13.86 -1.45 7.62
N TRP A 54 14.83 -1.31 8.53
CA TRP A 54 14.60 -1.40 9.99
C TRP A 54 13.54 -0.40 10.49
N LEU A 55 13.50 0.80 9.90
CA LEU A 55 12.53 1.84 10.24
C LEU A 55 11.16 1.52 9.64
N ARG A 56 11.12 1.12 8.36
CA ARG A 56 9.88 0.71 7.68
C ARG A 56 9.24 -0.49 8.37
N GLN A 57 10.02 -1.45 8.86
CA GLN A 57 9.49 -2.56 9.67
C GLN A 57 8.82 -2.05 10.96
N ARG A 58 9.41 -1.08 11.66
CA ARG A 58 8.77 -0.43 12.83
C ARG A 58 7.51 0.34 12.44
N GLN A 59 7.52 1.02 11.29
CA GLN A 59 6.35 1.71 10.76
C GLN A 59 5.23 0.70 10.43
N VAL A 60 5.55 -0.42 9.80
CA VAL A 60 4.60 -1.52 9.52
C VAL A 60 4.01 -2.12 10.80
N ALA A 61 4.76 -2.20 11.89
CA ALA A 61 4.21 -2.62 13.17
C ALA A 61 3.08 -1.68 13.66
N VAL A 62 3.24 -0.36 13.48
CA VAL A 62 2.19 0.64 13.79
C VAL A 62 1.00 0.49 12.83
N LEU A 63 1.24 0.19 11.54
CA LEU A 63 0.14 -0.12 10.62
C LEU A 63 -0.67 -1.33 11.09
N GLY A 64 -0.02 -2.36 11.62
CA GLY A 64 -0.70 -3.53 12.19
C GLY A 64 -1.62 -3.18 13.35
N GLU A 65 -1.20 -2.26 14.22
CA GLU A 65 -2.03 -1.75 15.32
C GLU A 65 -3.21 -0.91 14.81
N ALA A 66 -2.94 -0.02 13.84
CA ALA A 66 -3.97 0.77 13.18
C ALA A 66 -5.05 -0.10 12.53
N LEU A 67 -4.63 -1.15 11.83
CA LEU A 67 -5.52 -2.11 11.16
C LEU A 67 -6.39 -2.89 12.16
N ARG A 68 -5.84 -3.32 13.30
CA ARG A 68 -6.65 -3.96 14.35
C ARG A 68 -7.73 -3.03 14.89
N THR A 69 -7.44 -1.73 14.96
CA THR A 69 -8.39 -0.71 15.42
C THR A 69 -9.48 -0.42 14.37
N LEU A 70 -9.10 -0.36 13.09
CA LEU A 70 -10.02 -0.07 11.99
C LEU A 70 -10.90 -1.26 11.64
N ASP A 71 -10.31 -2.43 11.48
CA ASP A 71 -10.99 -3.57 10.87
C ASP A 71 -11.89 -4.34 11.84
N ALA A 72 -11.72 -4.16 13.15
CA ALA A 72 -12.55 -4.75 14.21
C ALA A 72 -13.06 -6.20 13.91
N GLY A 73 -12.28 -6.98 13.13
CA GLY A 73 -12.57 -8.36 12.75
C GLY A 73 -13.33 -8.54 11.44
N SER A 74 -13.63 -7.47 10.69
CA SER A 74 -14.34 -7.57 9.39
C SER A 74 -13.51 -8.27 8.31
N ARG A 75 -12.18 -8.24 8.44
CA ARG A 75 -11.20 -8.79 7.49
C ARG A 75 -11.42 -8.32 6.06
N ARG A 76 -11.89 -7.09 5.89
CA ARG A 76 -12.21 -6.48 4.59
C ARG A 76 -11.30 -5.31 4.25
N SER A 77 -10.38 -4.94 5.14
CA SER A 77 -9.54 -3.77 4.99
C SER A 77 -8.70 -3.79 3.71
N ILE A 78 -8.42 -2.59 3.22
CA ILE A 78 -7.51 -2.33 2.11
C ILE A 78 -6.38 -1.46 2.65
N VAL A 79 -5.14 -1.79 2.29
CA VAL A 79 -3.96 -0.94 2.54
C VAL A 79 -3.44 -0.45 1.20
N THR A 80 -3.20 0.86 1.10
CA THR A 80 -2.65 1.49 -0.10
C THR A 80 -1.49 2.41 0.25
N GLY A 81 -0.63 2.67 -0.70
CA GLY A 81 0.38 3.73 -0.58
C GLY A 81 1.76 3.33 -1.07
N ASP A 82 2.65 4.29 -1.00
CA ASP A 82 4.07 4.11 -1.24
C ASP A 82 4.73 3.52 0.01
N LEU A 83 5.18 2.27 -0.09
CA LEU A 83 5.88 1.60 1.00
C LEU A 83 7.40 1.79 0.94
N ASN A 84 7.92 2.46 -0.11
CA ASN A 84 9.36 2.65 -0.34
C ASN A 84 10.17 1.34 -0.22
N ALA A 85 9.55 0.23 -0.59
CA ALA A 85 10.11 -1.12 -0.44
C ALA A 85 9.58 -2.03 -1.54
N THR A 86 10.45 -2.88 -2.10
CA THR A 86 10.10 -3.87 -3.11
C THR A 86 9.37 -5.08 -2.49
N PRO A 87 8.70 -5.93 -3.29
CA PRO A 87 7.90 -7.05 -2.77
C PRO A 87 8.66 -8.07 -1.92
N ASP A 88 9.96 -8.18 -2.12
CA ASP A 88 10.87 -9.07 -1.41
C ASP A 88 11.40 -8.50 -0.08
N ALA A 89 11.20 -7.19 0.16
CA ALA A 89 11.60 -6.55 1.40
C ALA A 89 10.79 -7.07 2.61
N ASP A 90 11.43 -7.14 3.76
CA ASP A 90 10.84 -7.71 4.97
C ASP A 90 9.58 -6.98 5.44
N GLU A 91 9.53 -5.66 5.30
CA GLU A 91 8.37 -4.84 5.63
C GLU A 91 7.15 -5.16 4.76
N VAL A 92 7.34 -5.43 3.46
CA VAL A 92 6.25 -5.84 2.56
C VAL A 92 5.86 -7.30 2.83
N ARG A 93 6.84 -8.18 3.03
CA ARG A 93 6.62 -9.58 3.40
C ARG A 93 5.89 -9.72 4.74
N ALA A 94 6.11 -8.81 5.69
CA ALA A 94 5.38 -8.77 6.94
C ALA A 94 3.87 -8.53 6.74
N LEU A 95 3.49 -7.69 5.78
CA LEU A 95 2.09 -7.43 5.43
C LEU A 95 1.47 -8.58 4.63
N THR A 96 2.25 -9.20 3.73
CA THR A 96 1.75 -10.25 2.82
C THR A 96 1.87 -11.66 3.38
N GLY A 97 2.44 -11.83 4.57
CA GLY A 97 2.59 -13.12 5.26
C GLY A 97 3.76 -13.95 4.76
N GLY A 98 4.75 -13.33 4.14
CA GLY A 98 6.01 -13.96 3.72
C GLY A 98 7.06 -14.07 4.83
N THR A 99 6.81 -13.49 6.00
CA THR A 99 7.65 -13.60 7.20
C THR A 99 6.82 -14.02 8.41
N SER A 100 7.47 -14.61 9.40
CA SER A 100 6.84 -15.00 10.68
C SER A 100 6.68 -13.84 11.66
N THR A 101 6.67 -12.58 11.20
CA THR A 101 6.58 -11.43 12.10
C THR A 101 5.20 -11.37 12.77
N PRO A 102 5.14 -11.43 14.11
CA PRO A 102 3.89 -11.53 14.86
C PRO A 102 3.11 -10.21 14.96
N HIS A 103 3.60 -9.12 14.33
CA HIS A 103 3.10 -7.78 14.64
C HIS A 103 1.91 -7.30 13.83
N VAL A 104 1.67 -7.86 12.64
CA VAL A 104 0.55 -7.35 11.81
C VAL A 104 -0.78 -8.03 12.15
N GLY A 105 -0.77 -9.29 12.61
CA GLY A 105 -1.98 -10.03 13.01
C GLY A 105 -2.98 -10.27 11.87
N MET A 106 -2.75 -9.67 10.70
CA MET A 106 -3.55 -9.78 9.49
C MET A 106 -2.62 -10.06 8.30
N ARG A 107 -3.14 -10.84 7.37
CA ARG A 107 -2.43 -11.14 6.12
C ARG A 107 -3.15 -10.44 4.98
N PHE A 108 -2.37 -9.84 4.09
CA PHE A 108 -2.86 -9.18 2.90
C PHE A 108 -2.45 -9.92 1.63
N VAL A 109 -3.27 -9.78 0.62
CA VAL A 109 -2.97 -10.18 -0.76
C VAL A 109 -2.50 -8.93 -1.51
N ASP A 110 -1.32 -9.00 -2.07
CA ASP A 110 -0.84 -8.00 -3.01
C ASP A 110 -1.63 -8.13 -4.33
N ALA A 111 -2.38 -7.09 -4.65
CA ALA A 111 -3.27 -7.10 -5.80
C ALA A 111 -2.53 -7.32 -7.12
N TRP A 112 -1.36 -6.68 -7.28
CA TRP A 112 -0.53 -6.86 -8.47
C TRP A 112 0.00 -8.28 -8.59
N ALA A 113 0.65 -8.77 -7.55
CA ALA A 113 1.23 -10.11 -7.55
C ALA A 113 0.19 -11.21 -7.79
N GLN A 114 -1.05 -11.01 -7.33
CA GLN A 114 -2.14 -11.97 -7.55
C GLN A 114 -2.60 -12.02 -9.01
N THR A 115 -2.69 -10.87 -9.68
CA THR A 115 -3.31 -10.78 -11.02
C THR A 115 -2.29 -10.75 -12.16
N ARG A 116 -1.05 -10.36 -11.86
CA ARG A 116 0.04 -10.21 -12.82
C ARG A 116 1.37 -10.77 -12.28
N PRO A 117 1.43 -12.05 -11.88
CA PRO A 117 2.59 -12.62 -11.19
C PRO A 117 3.87 -12.64 -12.04
N ALA A 118 3.75 -12.60 -13.37
CA ALA A 118 4.90 -12.59 -14.29
C ALA A 118 5.40 -11.17 -14.64
N GLU A 119 4.68 -10.12 -14.22
CA GLU A 119 5.01 -8.74 -14.55
C GLU A 119 5.59 -8.02 -13.35
N LEU A 120 6.66 -7.25 -13.54
CA LEU A 120 7.33 -6.50 -12.46
C LEU A 120 6.44 -5.40 -11.87
N GLY A 121 5.62 -4.74 -12.71
CA GLY A 121 4.70 -3.68 -12.27
C GLY A 121 5.40 -2.50 -11.63
N ARG A 122 6.53 -2.06 -12.21
CA ARG A 122 7.32 -0.96 -11.67
C ARG A 122 6.47 0.30 -11.55
N THR A 123 6.32 0.80 -10.34
CA THR A 123 5.65 2.07 -10.08
C THR A 123 6.64 3.22 -10.04
N LEU A 124 7.89 2.94 -9.71
CA LEU A 124 9.03 3.84 -9.88
C LEU A 124 9.93 3.26 -10.97
N ASP A 125 10.01 3.93 -12.11
CA ASP A 125 10.77 3.47 -13.28
C ASP A 125 11.63 4.60 -13.86
N PRO A 126 12.93 4.39 -14.09
CA PRO A 126 13.80 5.36 -14.73
C PRO A 126 13.36 5.80 -16.14
N ALA A 127 12.48 5.02 -16.79
CA ALA A 127 11.87 5.43 -18.06
C ALA A 127 10.90 6.61 -17.90
N ASN A 128 10.43 6.90 -16.69
CA ASN A 128 9.62 8.08 -16.41
C ASN A 128 10.52 9.33 -16.36
N PRO A 129 10.26 10.36 -17.17
CA PRO A 129 11.12 11.54 -17.28
C PRO A 129 11.23 12.39 -16.00
N HIS A 130 10.31 12.20 -15.05
CA HIS A 130 10.37 12.88 -13.75
C HIS A 130 11.21 12.13 -12.71
N VAL A 131 11.59 10.89 -12.97
CA VAL A 131 12.53 10.16 -12.12
C VAL A 131 13.93 10.69 -12.40
N SER A 132 14.60 11.22 -11.38
CA SER A 132 15.93 11.78 -11.48
C SER A 132 16.91 11.10 -10.53
N GLY A 133 18.18 11.01 -10.94
CA GLY A 133 19.24 10.42 -10.14
C GLY A 133 19.26 8.88 -10.18
N ASP A 134 20.14 8.31 -9.36
CA ASP A 134 20.30 6.87 -9.21
C ASP A 134 19.25 6.33 -8.23
N VAL A 135 18.00 6.25 -8.71
CA VAL A 135 16.87 5.73 -7.91
C VAL A 135 16.62 4.27 -8.30
N PRO A 136 16.55 3.35 -7.33
CA PRO A 136 16.23 1.95 -7.63
C PRO A 136 14.87 1.83 -8.30
N SER A 137 14.86 1.23 -9.49
CA SER A 137 13.61 0.88 -10.17
C SER A 137 12.88 -0.22 -9.40
N GLY A 138 11.57 -0.07 -9.20
CA GLY A 138 10.80 -1.08 -8.50
C GLY A 138 9.31 -0.81 -8.40
N ARG A 139 8.59 -1.82 -7.97
CA ARG A 139 7.21 -1.66 -7.51
C ARG A 139 7.25 -1.38 -6.02
N ILE A 140 6.96 -0.16 -5.65
CA ILE A 140 6.99 0.35 -4.28
C ILE A 140 5.65 0.91 -3.82
N ASP A 141 4.72 1.11 -4.75
CA ASP A 141 3.33 1.49 -4.48
C ASP A 141 2.42 0.25 -4.55
N TYR A 142 1.50 0.15 -3.61
CA TYR A 142 0.71 -1.06 -3.43
C TYR A 142 -0.78 -0.79 -3.24
N VAL A 143 -1.57 -1.76 -3.70
CA VAL A 143 -2.92 -2.02 -3.25
C VAL A 143 -2.93 -3.42 -2.64
N LEU A 144 -3.10 -3.49 -1.32
CA LEU A 144 -3.11 -4.73 -0.56
C LEU A 144 -4.54 -4.95 -0.03
N ALA A 145 -5.13 -6.11 -0.30
CA ALA A 145 -6.46 -6.48 0.17
C ALA A 145 -6.37 -7.52 1.29
N ALA A 146 -7.10 -7.33 2.40
CA ALA A 146 -7.09 -8.29 3.50
C ALA A 146 -7.42 -9.70 3.02
N ALA A 147 -6.59 -10.67 3.43
CA ALA A 147 -6.75 -12.09 3.14
C ALA A 147 -7.73 -12.71 4.14
N GLY A 148 -9.03 -12.43 4.00
CA GLY A 148 -10.09 -12.99 4.85
C GLY A 148 -10.70 -14.25 4.25
N GLY A 149 -10.36 -15.45 4.81
CA GLY A 149 -10.99 -16.72 4.44
C GLY A 149 -10.71 -17.21 3.01
N ALA A 150 -11.52 -18.19 2.56
CA ALA A 150 -11.40 -18.81 1.23
C ALA A 150 -11.67 -17.83 0.07
N GLU A 151 -12.40 -16.75 0.34
CA GLU A 151 -12.78 -15.73 -0.66
C GLU A 151 -11.68 -14.72 -0.96
N ALA A 152 -10.62 -14.65 -0.16
CA ALA A 152 -9.54 -13.66 -0.29
C ALA A 152 -8.86 -13.68 -1.67
N ARG A 153 -8.64 -14.89 -2.21
CA ARG A 153 -7.98 -15.05 -3.52
C ARG A 153 -8.84 -14.60 -4.70
N GLY A 154 -10.17 -14.57 -4.53
CA GLY A 154 -11.11 -14.12 -5.56
C GLY A 154 -11.48 -12.64 -5.46
N ARG A 155 -10.97 -11.92 -4.47
CA ARG A 155 -11.33 -10.54 -4.22
C ARG A 155 -10.71 -9.57 -5.23
N VAL A 156 -9.46 -9.78 -5.63
CA VAL A 156 -8.82 -8.95 -6.66
C VAL A 156 -9.17 -9.50 -8.04
N ARG A 157 -9.74 -8.67 -8.90
CA ARG A 157 -10.14 -9.04 -10.25
C ARG A 157 -9.11 -8.71 -11.30
N SER A 158 -8.57 -7.51 -11.22
CA SER A 158 -7.55 -7.02 -12.16
C SER A 158 -6.74 -5.89 -11.56
N THR A 159 -5.54 -5.71 -12.08
CA THR A 159 -4.69 -4.55 -11.81
C THR A 159 -4.12 -4.00 -13.10
N GLU A 160 -3.83 -2.72 -13.11
CA GLU A 160 -3.13 -2.04 -14.18
C GLU A 160 -2.33 -0.86 -13.63
N LEU A 161 -1.25 -0.47 -14.31
CA LEU A 161 -0.58 0.80 -14.07
C LEU A 161 -1.36 1.91 -14.78
N VAL A 162 -1.44 3.06 -14.14
CA VAL A 162 -2.08 4.27 -14.69
C VAL A 162 -1.11 5.45 -14.61
N GLY A 163 -1.31 6.43 -15.49
CA GLY A 163 -0.40 7.57 -15.60
C GLY A 163 0.96 7.20 -16.19
N VAL A 164 1.03 6.12 -16.98
CA VAL A 164 2.26 5.64 -17.63
C VAL A 164 2.59 6.42 -18.91
N GLU A 165 1.61 7.14 -19.46
CA GLU A 165 1.78 7.97 -20.63
C GLU A 165 1.52 9.44 -20.29
N PRO A 166 2.24 10.37 -20.91
CA PRO A 166 1.98 11.79 -20.75
C PRO A 166 0.62 12.18 -21.36
N VAL A 167 -0.05 13.13 -20.71
CA VAL A 167 -1.24 13.81 -21.25
C VAL A 167 -0.80 15.21 -21.66
N ASP A 168 -1.00 15.57 -22.91
CA ASP A 168 -0.55 16.84 -23.50
C ASP A 168 0.95 17.11 -23.27
N GLY A 169 1.76 16.06 -23.32
CA GLY A 169 3.21 16.13 -23.11
C GLY A 169 3.64 16.21 -21.64
N VAL A 170 2.73 16.12 -20.68
CA VAL A 170 3.01 16.22 -19.24
C VAL A 170 2.75 14.88 -18.56
N MET A 171 3.77 14.35 -17.89
CA MET A 171 3.62 13.21 -16.97
C MET A 171 2.95 13.66 -15.68
N ALA A 172 2.02 12.88 -15.17
CA ALA A 172 1.25 13.22 -14.00
C ALA A 172 2.07 13.20 -12.69
N SER A 173 3.09 12.35 -12.62
CA SER A 173 3.92 12.11 -11.42
C SER A 173 5.23 11.43 -11.82
N ASP A 174 6.19 11.40 -10.93
CA ASP A 174 7.39 10.56 -11.00
C ASP A 174 7.10 9.08 -10.68
N HIS A 175 5.94 8.78 -10.09
CA HIS A 175 5.44 7.42 -9.92
C HIS A 175 4.28 7.12 -10.89
N TYR A 176 4.15 5.85 -11.26
CA TYR A 176 2.94 5.32 -11.89
C TYR A 176 1.95 4.86 -10.82
N GLY A 177 0.67 5.14 -11.02
CA GLY A 177 -0.39 4.70 -10.12
C GLY A 177 -0.71 3.21 -10.31
N VAL A 178 -1.20 2.57 -9.26
CA VAL A 178 -1.76 1.20 -9.31
C VAL A 178 -3.27 1.28 -9.21
N LEU A 179 -3.97 0.92 -10.28
CA LEU A 179 -5.42 0.72 -10.26
C LEU A 179 -5.73 -0.75 -10.00
N ALA A 180 -6.54 -1.04 -8.99
CA ALA A 180 -7.01 -2.39 -8.69
C ALA A 180 -8.54 -2.45 -8.69
N ARG A 181 -9.13 -3.45 -9.36
CA ARG A 181 -10.55 -3.75 -9.29
C ARG A 181 -10.78 -4.87 -8.29
N LEU A 182 -11.56 -4.58 -7.26
CA LEU A 182 -11.85 -5.51 -6.17
C LEU A 182 -13.34 -5.88 -6.15
N ARG A 183 -13.65 -7.08 -5.65
CA ARG A 183 -15.00 -7.41 -5.15
C ARG A 183 -15.14 -6.84 -3.74
N CYS A 184 -16.18 -6.09 -3.52
CA CYS A 184 -16.59 -5.59 -2.19
C CYS A 184 -17.72 -6.45 -1.64
#